data_b239aaabceb75404cfa43c1be63e6c46
#
_entry.id   b239aaabceb75404cfa43c1be63e6c46
#
_cell.length_a   1.000
_cell.length_b   1.000
_cell.length_c   1.000
_cell.angle_alpha   90.00
_cell.angle_beta   90.00
_cell.angle_gamma   90.00
#
_symmetry.space_group_name_H-M   'P 1'
#
loop_
_entity.id
_entity.type
_entity.pdbx_description
1 polymer ?
#
loop_
_entity_poly.entity_id
_entity_poly.type
_entity_poly.pdbx_seq_one_letter_code
_entity_poly.pdbx_strand_id
1 'polypeptide(L)'
;MELLEDRYVTNIPGKVTFGVSSQHYTFTENAFVELVKRFGQERYAFYYNETGTHQILDDVKNRVCDLGILYLSHENEVVMRKVIEENHLVFIELFSAKPHVFLQKDHPLASKKVVSVHDLAPYPRLNFVQGDYESVYFSEELFSSIPVDKEIRVNDRGAIVNFMLGLNAYTISSGIFPKYLNGENIISVPLAENETMHIGYVLNENQELSELGKSYLEELRKYAPANQ
;
A
#
# COMPACT_ATOMS: atom_id res chain seq x y z
N MET A 1 8.36 -34.04 -5.96
CA MET A 1 8.68 -32.69 -6.40
C MET A 1 7.46 -32.10 -7.11
N GLU A 2 6.35 -32.00 -6.36
CA GLU A 2 5.00 -31.66 -6.87
C GLU A 2 4.21 -30.79 -5.86
N LEU A 3 4.92 -29.98 -5.03
CA LEU A 3 4.31 -29.18 -3.94
C LEU A 3 4.38 -27.67 -4.19
N LEU A 4 4.59 -27.23 -5.44
CA LEU A 4 4.71 -25.79 -5.76
C LEU A 4 3.56 -25.23 -6.61
N GLU A 5 2.52 -26.03 -6.91
CA GLU A 5 1.41 -25.61 -7.78
C GLU A 5 0.10 -25.26 -7.03
N ASP A 6 0.02 -25.42 -5.73
CA ASP A 6 -1.14 -25.01 -4.92
C ASP A 6 -1.01 -23.55 -4.45
N ARG A 7 -0.83 -22.63 -5.39
CA ARG A 7 -0.83 -21.20 -5.09
C ARG A 7 -2.21 -20.61 -5.35
N TYR A 8 -2.65 -19.78 -4.44
CA TYR A 8 -4.00 -19.28 -4.17
C TYR A 8 -4.85 -18.78 -5.36
N VAL A 9 -4.26 -18.55 -6.53
CA VAL A 9 -4.94 -18.06 -7.74
C VAL A 9 -5.00 -19.10 -8.85
N THR A 10 -4.48 -20.31 -8.64
CA THR A 10 -4.53 -21.37 -9.65
C THR A 10 -5.95 -21.93 -9.79
N ASN A 11 -6.47 -21.82 -11.00
CA ASN A 11 -7.65 -22.45 -11.60
C ASN A 11 -8.40 -23.45 -10.70
N ILE A 12 -9.15 -22.94 -9.74
CA ILE A 12 -10.11 -23.79 -8.98
C ILE A 12 -11.26 -24.09 -9.93
N PRO A 13 -11.48 -25.35 -10.33
CA PRO A 13 -12.46 -25.70 -11.33
C PRO A 13 -13.85 -25.10 -11.03
N GLY A 14 -14.40 -24.34 -11.98
CA GLY A 14 -15.71 -23.72 -11.87
C GLY A 14 -15.79 -22.50 -10.96
N LYS A 15 -14.64 -21.87 -10.61
CA LYS A 15 -14.58 -20.57 -9.94
C LYS A 15 -13.78 -19.57 -10.79
N VAL A 16 -14.20 -18.33 -10.76
CA VAL A 16 -13.42 -17.21 -11.26
C VAL A 16 -12.37 -16.85 -10.20
N THR A 17 -11.12 -16.67 -10.60
CA THR A 17 -10.00 -16.34 -9.71
C THR A 17 -9.47 -14.95 -10.02
N PHE A 18 -9.07 -14.22 -8.99
CA PHE A 18 -8.39 -12.93 -9.09
C PHE A 18 -7.60 -12.67 -7.82
N GLY A 19 -6.39 -12.17 -7.94
CA GLY A 19 -5.51 -11.92 -6.80
C GLY A 19 -4.80 -10.56 -6.86
N VAL A 20 -4.67 -9.94 -5.71
CA VAL A 20 -3.94 -8.69 -5.50
C VAL A 20 -3.02 -8.82 -4.29
N SER A 21 -1.76 -8.41 -4.45
CA SER A 21 -0.85 -8.12 -3.33
C SER A 21 -0.62 -6.62 -3.24
N SER A 22 -0.62 -6.03 -2.05
CA SER A 22 -0.57 -4.59 -1.87
C SER A 22 0.27 -4.20 -0.67
N GLN A 23 0.96 -3.06 -0.74
CA GLN A 23 1.37 -2.34 0.45
C GLN A 23 0.14 -2.02 1.32
N HIS A 24 0.35 -1.68 2.58
CA HIS A 24 -0.72 -1.51 3.57
C HIS A 24 -1.55 -0.23 3.37
N TYR A 25 -2.30 -0.18 2.26
CA TYR A 25 -3.19 0.93 1.92
C TYR A 25 -4.66 0.57 2.13
N THR A 26 -5.35 1.29 2.99
CA THR A 26 -6.80 1.07 3.23
C THR A 26 -7.66 1.29 1.99
N PHE A 27 -7.25 2.14 1.06
CA PHE A 27 -8.00 2.39 -0.17
C PHE A 27 -7.94 1.22 -1.16
N THR A 28 -6.85 0.44 -1.15
CA THR A 28 -6.72 -0.75 -2.01
C THR A 28 -7.67 -1.86 -1.56
N GLU A 29 -7.79 -2.05 -0.25
CA GLU A 29 -8.77 -2.97 0.34
C GLU A 29 -10.20 -2.54 0.04
N ASN A 30 -10.52 -1.24 0.20
CA ASN A 30 -11.86 -0.71 -0.12
C ASN A 30 -12.20 -0.90 -1.60
N ALA A 31 -11.26 -0.67 -2.51
CA ALA A 31 -11.44 -0.92 -3.93
C ALA A 31 -11.72 -2.40 -4.22
N PHE A 32 -11.04 -3.29 -3.48
CA PHE A 32 -11.27 -4.73 -3.60
C PHE A 32 -12.67 -5.13 -3.10
N VAL A 33 -13.15 -4.54 -2.00
CA VAL A 33 -14.51 -4.73 -1.51
C VAL A 33 -15.54 -4.30 -2.57
N GLU A 34 -15.35 -3.16 -3.22
CA GLU A 34 -16.27 -2.68 -4.26
C GLU A 34 -16.21 -3.56 -5.52
N LEU A 35 -15.04 -4.07 -5.90
CA LEU A 35 -14.92 -5.08 -6.95
C LEU A 35 -15.75 -6.32 -6.64
N VAL A 36 -15.62 -6.89 -5.44
CA VAL A 36 -16.35 -8.09 -5.02
C VAL A 36 -17.87 -7.84 -5.03
N LYS A 37 -18.32 -6.69 -4.56
CA LYS A 37 -19.74 -6.31 -4.62
C LYS A 37 -20.28 -6.23 -6.06
N ARG A 38 -19.50 -5.66 -6.98
CA ARG A 38 -19.86 -5.55 -8.40
C ARG A 38 -19.86 -6.90 -9.11
N PHE A 39 -18.95 -7.81 -8.74
CA PHE A 39 -18.88 -9.16 -9.29
C PHE A 39 -20.13 -9.99 -8.97
N GLY A 40 -20.79 -9.71 -7.86
CA GLY A 40 -22.08 -10.28 -7.51
C GLY A 40 -22.03 -11.68 -6.90
N GLN A 41 -22.95 -12.57 -7.32
CA GLN A 41 -23.14 -13.88 -6.68
C GLN A 41 -22.54 -15.06 -7.46
N GLU A 42 -21.65 -14.79 -8.42
CA GLU A 42 -20.97 -15.85 -9.15
C GLU A 42 -19.97 -16.59 -8.23
N ARG A 43 -19.60 -17.81 -8.64
CA ARG A 43 -18.61 -18.60 -7.89
C ARG A 43 -17.21 -18.04 -8.13
N TYR A 44 -16.55 -17.59 -7.08
CA TYR A 44 -15.20 -17.04 -7.16
C TYR A 44 -14.28 -17.59 -6.05
N ALA A 45 -12.97 -17.45 -6.27
CA ALA A 45 -11.94 -17.59 -5.26
C ALA A 45 -10.97 -16.42 -5.45
N PHE A 46 -11.16 -15.36 -4.69
CA PHE A 46 -10.34 -14.16 -4.77
C PHE A 46 -9.29 -14.16 -3.64
N TYR A 47 -8.14 -13.59 -3.94
CA TYR A 47 -7.01 -13.47 -3.03
C TYR A 47 -6.63 -11.99 -2.86
N TYR A 48 -6.49 -11.57 -1.62
CA TYR A 48 -6.00 -10.24 -1.27
C TYR A 48 -4.97 -10.39 -0.16
N ASN A 49 -3.76 -9.86 -0.39
CA ASN A 49 -2.66 -9.94 0.55
C ASN A 49 -2.05 -8.55 0.79
N GLU A 50 -2.04 -8.09 2.04
CA GLU A 50 -1.23 -6.95 2.44
C GLU A 50 0.13 -7.44 2.93
N THR A 51 1.20 -6.92 2.31
CA THR A 51 2.55 -7.42 2.59
C THR A 51 3.60 -6.40 2.19
N GLY A 52 4.85 -6.65 2.60
CA GLY A 52 5.99 -5.79 2.27
C GLY A 52 6.29 -5.75 0.77
N THR A 53 6.93 -4.68 0.35
CA THR A 53 7.17 -4.33 -1.05
C THR A 53 7.89 -5.44 -1.83
N HIS A 54 8.91 -6.09 -1.23
CA HIS A 54 9.62 -7.18 -1.90
C HIS A 54 8.71 -8.39 -2.14
N GLN A 55 7.89 -8.75 -1.15
CA GLN A 55 6.96 -9.87 -1.28
C GLN A 55 5.90 -9.61 -2.36
N ILE A 56 5.46 -8.35 -2.53
CA ILE A 56 4.55 -7.97 -3.63
C ILE A 56 5.19 -8.29 -4.98
N LEU A 57 6.46 -7.93 -5.18
CA LEU A 57 7.17 -8.23 -6.43
C LEU A 57 7.28 -9.74 -6.66
N ASP A 58 7.60 -10.49 -5.62
CA ASP A 58 7.68 -11.95 -5.69
C ASP A 58 6.32 -12.60 -5.98
N ASP A 59 5.24 -12.11 -5.38
CA ASP A 59 3.88 -12.61 -5.60
C ASP A 59 3.46 -12.43 -7.07
N VAL A 60 3.73 -11.26 -7.66
CA VAL A 60 3.43 -10.98 -9.07
C VAL A 60 4.33 -11.80 -9.99
N LYS A 61 5.64 -11.81 -9.75
CA LYS A 61 6.62 -12.57 -10.53
C LYS A 61 6.25 -14.05 -10.60
N ASN A 62 5.89 -14.62 -9.47
CA ASN A 62 5.55 -16.04 -9.32
C ASN A 62 4.08 -16.34 -9.62
N ARG A 63 3.30 -15.35 -10.09
CA ARG A 63 1.87 -15.47 -10.41
C ARG A 63 1.01 -15.97 -9.25
N VAL A 64 1.39 -15.62 -8.02
CA VAL A 64 0.57 -15.83 -6.81
C VAL A 64 -0.63 -14.87 -6.84
N CYS A 65 -0.45 -13.70 -7.42
CA CYS A 65 -1.51 -12.73 -7.69
C CYS A 65 -1.40 -12.18 -9.12
N ASP A 66 -2.47 -11.53 -9.60
CA ASP A 66 -2.54 -10.96 -10.95
C ASP A 66 -1.80 -9.62 -11.04
N LEU A 67 -1.81 -8.84 -9.97
CA LEU A 67 -1.14 -7.55 -9.90
C LEU A 67 -0.75 -7.19 -8.47
N GLY A 68 0.26 -6.34 -8.35
CA GLY A 68 0.72 -5.78 -7.08
C GLY A 68 0.53 -4.27 -7.02
N ILE A 69 0.21 -3.72 -5.85
CA ILE A 69 0.07 -2.27 -5.65
C ILE A 69 1.20 -1.78 -4.75
N LEU A 70 1.96 -0.80 -5.23
CA LEU A 70 3.04 -0.15 -4.51
C LEU A 70 3.23 1.30 -4.97
N TYR A 71 4.12 2.04 -4.32
CA TYR A 71 4.48 3.38 -4.75
C TYR A 71 5.96 3.50 -5.14
N LEU A 72 6.24 4.48 -5.99
CA LEU A 72 7.57 5.02 -6.23
C LEU A 72 7.63 6.47 -5.75
N SER A 73 8.81 6.91 -5.32
CA SER A 73 9.10 8.29 -4.94
C SER A 73 10.51 8.65 -5.43
N HIS A 74 10.89 9.90 -5.29
CA HIS A 74 12.26 10.32 -5.63
C HIS A 74 13.33 9.51 -4.87
N GLU A 75 13.04 9.10 -3.63
CA GLU A 75 14.00 8.37 -2.79
C GLU A 75 14.24 6.93 -3.27
N ASN A 76 13.20 6.24 -3.76
CA ASN A 76 13.28 4.81 -4.05
C ASN A 76 13.23 4.47 -5.55
N GLU A 77 12.83 5.40 -6.43
CA GLU A 77 12.49 5.13 -7.83
C GLU A 77 13.61 4.41 -8.60
N VAL A 78 14.84 4.89 -8.46
CA VAL A 78 15.99 4.33 -9.23
C VAL A 78 16.23 2.87 -8.88
N VAL A 79 16.21 2.55 -7.59
CA VAL A 79 16.44 1.17 -7.11
C VAL A 79 15.23 0.30 -7.46
N MET A 80 14.03 0.80 -7.19
CA MET A 80 12.81 0.04 -7.41
C MET A 80 12.57 -0.28 -8.88
N ARG A 81 12.79 0.67 -9.82
CA ARG A 81 12.66 0.39 -11.26
C ARG A 81 13.62 -0.69 -11.72
N LYS A 82 14.88 -0.68 -11.22
CA LYS A 82 15.84 -1.72 -11.53
C LYS A 82 15.39 -3.09 -11.02
N VAL A 83 14.93 -3.17 -9.78
CA VAL A 83 14.43 -4.42 -9.19
C VAL A 83 13.19 -4.95 -9.93
N ILE A 84 12.26 -4.06 -10.32
CA ILE A 84 11.06 -4.39 -11.10
C ILE A 84 11.48 -4.97 -12.46
N GLU A 85 12.39 -4.33 -13.19
CA GLU A 85 12.91 -4.80 -14.48
C GLU A 85 13.64 -6.14 -14.38
N GLU A 86 14.53 -6.31 -13.39
CA GLU A 86 15.26 -7.57 -13.15
C GLU A 86 14.33 -8.75 -12.82
N ASN A 87 13.11 -8.46 -12.36
CA ASN A 87 12.07 -9.47 -12.09
C ASN A 87 11.09 -9.67 -13.26
N HIS A 88 11.35 -9.07 -14.43
CA HIS A 88 10.46 -9.12 -15.60
C HIS A 88 9.06 -8.59 -15.33
N LEU A 89 8.99 -7.53 -14.52
CA LEU A 89 7.77 -6.82 -14.17
C LEU A 89 7.77 -5.44 -14.81
N VAL A 90 6.58 -4.84 -14.94
CA VAL A 90 6.41 -3.45 -15.36
C VAL A 90 5.63 -2.70 -14.30
N PHE A 91 6.03 -1.45 -14.01
CA PHE A 91 5.29 -0.54 -13.14
C PHE A 91 4.52 0.46 -13.99
N ILE A 92 3.24 0.61 -13.68
CA ILE A 92 2.34 1.57 -14.34
C ILE A 92 1.70 2.44 -13.27
N GLU A 93 1.96 3.75 -13.36
CA GLU A 93 1.38 4.72 -12.44
C GLU A 93 -0.13 4.84 -12.61
N LEU A 94 -0.86 4.89 -11.49
CA LEU A 94 -2.30 5.13 -11.44
C LEU A 94 -2.60 6.59 -11.13
N PHE A 95 -1.93 7.14 -10.13
CA PHE A 95 -2.05 8.53 -9.70
C PHE A 95 -0.91 8.91 -8.75
N SER A 96 -0.72 10.21 -8.59
CA SER A 96 0.21 10.76 -7.61
C SER A 96 -0.53 11.28 -6.38
N ALA A 97 0.12 11.21 -5.23
CA ALA A 97 -0.37 11.74 -3.97
C ALA A 97 0.75 12.50 -3.23
N LYS A 98 0.37 13.55 -2.49
CA LYS A 98 1.30 14.25 -1.59
C LYS A 98 1.39 13.52 -0.26
N PRO A 99 2.57 13.54 0.41
CA PRO A 99 2.74 12.90 1.70
C PRO A 99 1.89 13.56 2.78
N HIS A 100 1.29 12.73 3.61
CA HIS A 100 0.55 13.13 4.80
C HIS A 100 1.02 12.29 5.98
N VAL A 101 0.96 12.88 7.16
CA VAL A 101 1.09 12.14 8.41
C VAL A 101 -0.29 11.69 8.87
N PHE A 102 -0.40 10.41 9.23
CA PHE A 102 -1.58 9.87 9.90
C PHE A 102 -1.40 9.96 11.42
N LEU A 103 -2.40 10.52 12.08
CA LEU A 103 -2.43 10.79 13.50
C LEU A 103 -3.79 10.39 14.08
N GLN A 104 -3.85 10.10 15.36
CA GLN A 104 -5.14 10.09 16.05
C GLN A 104 -5.75 11.50 16.07
N LYS A 105 -7.09 11.59 16.08
CA LYS A 105 -7.83 12.88 16.01
C LYS A 105 -7.52 13.84 17.17
N ASP A 106 -7.14 13.31 18.33
CA ASP A 106 -6.82 14.10 19.54
C ASP A 106 -5.31 14.30 19.72
N HIS A 107 -4.49 13.98 18.70
CA HIS A 107 -3.05 14.18 18.73
C HIS A 107 -2.70 15.68 18.85
N PRO A 108 -1.62 16.05 19.58
CA PRO A 108 -1.23 17.46 19.73
C PRO A 108 -1.01 18.22 18.41
N LEU A 109 -0.66 17.52 17.34
CA LEU A 109 -0.50 18.13 16.02
C LEU A 109 -1.77 18.09 15.14
N ALA A 110 -2.85 17.48 15.59
CA ALA A 110 -4.07 17.27 14.80
C ALA A 110 -4.75 18.56 14.31
N SER A 111 -4.57 19.67 15.03
CA SER A 111 -5.14 20.99 14.68
C SER A 111 -4.28 21.79 13.69
N LYS A 112 -3.05 21.34 13.37
CA LYS A 112 -2.19 22.00 12.39
C LYS A 112 -2.72 21.77 10.96
N LYS A 113 -2.60 22.80 10.13
CA LYS A 113 -2.94 22.70 8.71
C LYS A 113 -1.87 21.97 7.90
N VAL A 114 -0.63 22.05 8.36
CA VAL A 114 0.56 21.41 7.76
C VAL A 114 1.51 21.06 8.89
N VAL A 115 2.17 19.92 8.81
CA VAL A 115 3.16 19.41 9.76
C VAL A 115 4.47 19.15 9.01
N SER A 116 5.61 19.47 9.60
CA SER A 116 6.92 19.08 9.06
C SER A 116 7.41 17.78 9.71
N VAL A 117 8.32 17.06 9.04
CA VAL A 117 8.99 15.90 9.64
C VAL A 117 9.68 16.26 10.96
N HIS A 118 10.18 17.49 11.09
CA HIS A 118 10.78 17.99 12.33
C HIS A 118 9.77 18.10 13.49
N ASP A 119 8.53 18.49 13.22
CA ASP A 119 7.46 18.55 14.24
C ASP A 119 7.14 17.15 14.82
N LEU A 120 7.44 16.09 14.07
CA LEU A 120 7.15 14.70 14.44
C LEU A 120 8.21 14.09 15.36
N ALA A 121 9.39 14.69 15.49
CA ALA A 121 10.50 14.17 16.27
C ALA A 121 10.18 13.74 17.71
N PRO A 122 9.28 14.42 18.47
CA PRO A 122 8.92 13.99 19.82
C PRO A 122 8.11 12.70 19.89
N TYR A 123 7.49 12.25 18.79
CA TYR A 123 6.51 11.17 18.75
C TYR A 123 7.10 9.89 18.14
N PRO A 124 6.61 8.70 18.56
CA PRO A 124 7.06 7.44 17.97
C PRO A 124 6.62 7.32 16.49
N ARG A 125 7.57 7.01 15.61
CA ARG A 125 7.29 6.64 14.22
C ARG A 125 6.89 5.17 14.12
N LEU A 126 5.85 4.88 13.38
CA LEU A 126 5.39 3.54 13.07
C LEU A 126 5.75 3.22 11.62
N ASN A 127 6.44 2.11 11.41
CA ASN A 127 6.81 1.59 10.09
C ASN A 127 6.37 0.14 9.96
N PHE A 128 6.01 -0.27 8.74
CA PHE A 128 5.78 -1.68 8.43
C PHE A 128 7.10 -2.43 8.26
N VAL A 129 7.15 -3.65 8.82
CA VAL A 129 8.27 -4.57 8.64
C VAL A 129 8.30 -5.04 7.18
N GLN A 130 9.48 -5.02 6.56
CA GLN A 130 9.66 -5.45 5.16
C GLN A 130 10.22 -6.88 5.04
N GLY A 131 10.05 -7.70 6.08
CA GLY A 131 10.54 -9.08 6.12
C GLY A 131 12.07 -9.16 6.12
N ASP A 132 12.63 -10.09 5.36
CA ASP A 132 14.08 -10.31 5.28
C ASP A 132 14.83 -9.23 4.45
N TYR A 133 14.10 -8.31 3.82
CA TYR A 133 14.63 -7.28 2.92
C TYR A 133 14.45 -5.88 3.51
N GLU A 134 15.02 -5.67 4.70
CA GLU A 134 14.97 -4.38 5.40
C GLU A 134 15.87 -3.31 4.74
N SER A 135 15.50 -2.84 3.57
CA SER A 135 16.12 -1.69 2.92
C SER A 135 15.15 -0.50 2.92
N VAL A 136 15.66 0.69 3.15
CA VAL A 136 14.88 1.94 3.06
C VAL A 136 14.18 2.11 1.70
N TYR A 137 14.73 1.52 0.64
CA TYR A 137 14.12 1.56 -0.69
C TYR A 137 12.86 0.70 -0.83
N PHE A 138 12.66 -0.27 0.05
CA PHE A 138 11.44 -1.10 0.10
C PHE A 138 10.43 -0.61 1.14
N SER A 139 10.77 0.43 1.91
CA SER A 139 9.86 0.96 2.93
C SER A 139 8.54 1.44 2.31
N GLU A 140 7.46 1.25 3.03
CA GLU A 140 6.13 1.71 2.64
C GLU A 140 5.86 3.16 3.07
N GLU A 141 6.69 3.68 3.97
CA GLU A 141 6.63 5.04 4.48
C GLU A 141 7.70 5.91 3.83
N LEU A 142 7.30 7.10 3.43
CA LEU A 142 8.23 8.14 3.00
C LEU A 142 9.12 8.59 4.17
N PHE A 143 10.31 9.07 3.82
CA PHE A 143 11.30 9.59 4.79
C PHE A 143 11.81 8.55 5.78
N SER A 144 11.74 7.26 5.44
CA SER A 144 12.26 6.17 6.29
C SER A 144 13.77 6.21 6.44
N SER A 145 14.48 6.84 5.52
CA SER A 145 15.92 7.10 5.62
C SER A 145 16.31 8.12 6.70
N ILE A 146 15.35 8.96 7.16
CA ILE A 146 15.60 9.95 8.21
C ILE A 146 15.62 9.25 9.57
N PRO A 147 16.75 9.30 10.33
CA PRO A 147 16.82 8.70 11.66
C PRO A 147 15.82 9.34 12.64
N VAL A 148 15.22 8.53 13.50
CA VAL A 148 14.33 8.98 14.58
C VAL A 148 14.74 8.31 15.90
N ASP A 149 14.49 9.00 17.03
CA ASP A 149 14.81 8.47 18.34
C ASP A 149 13.83 7.41 18.83
N LYS A 150 12.61 7.40 18.27
CA LYS A 150 11.51 6.51 18.68
C LYS A 150 10.90 5.87 17.45
N GLU A 151 11.07 4.56 17.32
CA GLU A 151 10.51 3.77 16.22
C GLU A 151 9.84 2.52 16.78
N ILE A 152 8.69 2.17 16.21
CA ILE A 152 8.00 0.89 16.44
C ILE A 152 7.74 0.28 15.06
N ARG A 153 8.20 -0.95 14.86
CA ARG A 153 7.95 -1.70 13.63
C ARG A 153 6.84 -2.71 13.85
N VAL A 154 5.91 -2.75 12.92
CA VAL A 154 4.72 -3.60 12.96
C VAL A 154 4.55 -4.36 11.65
N ASN A 155 3.77 -5.42 11.68
CA ASN A 155 3.48 -6.25 10.51
C ASN A 155 1.99 -6.31 10.14
N ASP A 156 1.15 -5.54 10.82
CA ASP A 156 -0.28 -5.46 10.53
C ASP A 156 -0.86 -4.08 10.83
N ARG A 157 -1.94 -3.70 10.10
CA ARG A 157 -2.61 -2.41 10.27
C ARG A 157 -3.37 -2.25 11.59
N GLY A 158 -3.83 -3.33 12.19
CA GLY A 158 -4.49 -3.27 13.49
C GLY A 158 -3.52 -2.77 14.57
N ALA A 159 -2.28 -3.27 14.54
CA ALA A 159 -1.22 -2.79 15.43
C ALA A 159 -0.89 -1.31 15.19
N ILE A 160 -0.73 -0.86 13.94
CA ILE A 160 -0.51 0.57 13.63
C ILE A 160 -1.61 1.45 14.24
N VAL A 161 -2.87 1.12 14.01
CA VAL A 161 -4.00 1.90 14.53
C VAL A 161 -3.97 1.94 16.07
N ASN A 162 -3.76 0.80 16.72
CA ASN A 162 -3.71 0.72 18.19
C ASN A 162 -2.56 1.56 18.77
N PHE A 163 -1.38 1.52 18.15
CA PHE A 163 -0.24 2.32 18.61
C PHE A 163 -0.43 3.81 18.33
N MET A 164 -1.03 4.19 17.22
CA MET A 164 -1.40 5.60 17.00
C MET A 164 -2.34 6.11 18.09
N LEU A 165 -3.37 5.34 18.42
CA LEU A 165 -4.36 5.72 19.44
C LEU A 165 -3.76 5.73 20.86
N GLY A 166 -2.92 4.74 21.19
CA GLY A 166 -2.41 4.54 22.54
C GLY A 166 -1.16 5.34 22.90
N LEU A 167 -0.35 5.74 21.91
CA LEU A 167 0.98 6.33 22.14
C LEU A 167 1.19 7.70 21.50
N ASN A 168 0.19 8.31 20.89
CA ASN A 168 0.37 9.47 20.01
C ASN A 168 1.45 9.22 18.94
N ALA A 169 1.52 7.98 18.45
CA ALA A 169 2.45 7.62 17.39
C ALA A 169 1.91 8.05 16.01
N TYR A 170 2.78 8.06 15.01
CA TYR A 170 2.44 8.47 13.66
C TYR A 170 2.99 7.51 12.60
N THR A 171 2.37 7.52 11.43
CA THR A 171 2.95 6.97 10.20
C THR A 171 2.78 7.94 9.05
N ILE A 172 3.62 7.84 8.00
CA ILE A 172 3.58 8.73 6.84
C ILE A 172 3.14 7.94 5.62
N SER A 173 2.12 8.43 4.92
CA SER A 173 1.59 7.79 3.72
C SER A 173 0.91 8.80 2.79
N SER A 174 0.14 8.31 1.83
CA SER A 174 -0.50 9.09 0.75
C SER A 174 -1.59 10.09 1.18
N GLY A 175 -2.01 10.09 2.44
CA GLY A 175 -3.15 10.88 2.91
C GLY A 175 -4.52 10.32 2.54
N ILE A 176 -4.58 9.25 1.76
CA ILE A 176 -5.81 8.61 1.35
C ILE A 176 -6.23 7.60 2.41
N PHE A 177 -7.22 7.98 3.23
CA PHE A 177 -7.74 7.13 4.30
C PHE A 177 -9.27 7.14 4.27
N PRO A 178 -9.89 6.19 3.54
CA PRO A 178 -11.33 6.12 3.44
C PRO A 178 -11.99 5.83 4.78
N LYS A 179 -12.85 6.74 5.24
CA LYS A 179 -13.50 6.66 6.57
C LYS A 179 -14.55 5.55 6.65
N TYR A 180 -15.10 5.15 5.53
CA TYR A 180 -16.23 4.21 5.48
C TYR A 180 -15.97 2.88 6.22
N LEU A 181 -14.77 2.30 6.06
CA LEU A 181 -14.39 1.05 6.74
C LEU A 181 -13.48 1.29 7.97
N ASN A 182 -12.85 2.46 8.09
CA ASN A 182 -11.76 2.70 9.05
C ASN A 182 -12.15 3.64 10.20
N GLY A 183 -13.37 4.19 10.16
CA GLY A 183 -13.86 5.09 11.20
C GLY A 183 -13.23 6.49 11.16
N GLU A 184 -13.44 7.28 12.22
CA GLU A 184 -13.07 8.69 12.28
C GLU A 184 -11.99 9.02 13.33
N ASN A 185 -11.39 8.01 13.92
CA ASN A 185 -10.40 8.22 14.99
C ASN A 185 -8.99 8.57 14.47
N ILE A 186 -8.73 8.28 13.21
CA ILE A 186 -7.48 8.62 12.51
C ILE A 186 -7.76 9.73 11.50
N ILE A 187 -6.89 10.72 11.49
CA ILE A 187 -6.89 11.83 10.54
C ILE A 187 -5.60 11.88 9.75
N SER A 188 -5.62 12.51 8.59
CA SER A 188 -4.44 12.82 7.82
C SER A 188 -4.16 14.31 7.82
N VAL A 189 -2.91 14.71 8.06
CA VAL A 189 -2.45 16.10 8.00
C VAL A 189 -1.36 16.21 6.95
N PRO A 190 -1.43 17.17 6.00
CA PRO A 190 -0.40 17.34 4.97
C PRO A 190 0.99 17.56 5.57
N LEU A 191 2.02 17.00 4.94
CA LEU A 191 3.41 17.28 5.25
C LEU A 191 3.91 18.49 4.44
N ALA A 192 4.83 19.25 5.07
CA ALA A 192 5.44 20.43 4.46
C ALA A 192 6.47 20.08 3.37
N GLU A 193 7.02 18.89 3.44
CA GLU A 193 8.07 18.39 2.56
C GLU A 193 7.55 18.22 1.13
N ASN A 194 8.33 18.71 0.16
CA ASN A 194 7.98 18.62 -1.25
C ASN A 194 8.38 17.26 -1.84
N GLU A 195 7.63 16.24 -1.50
CA GLU A 195 7.78 14.89 -2.06
C GLU A 195 6.48 14.46 -2.73
N THR A 196 6.55 13.40 -3.54
CA THR A 196 5.39 12.83 -4.24
C THR A 196 5.45 11.30 -4.21
N MET A 197 4.34 10.69 -3.87
CA MET A 197 4.14 9.26 -4.00
C MET A 197 3.47 8.98 -5.35
N HIS A 198 4.17 8.31 -6.24
CA HIS A 198 3.62 7.78 -7.50
C HIS A 198 3.04 6.41 -7.24
N ILE A 199 1.76 6.35 -6.89
CA ILE A 199 1.06 5.11 -6.59
C ILE A 199 0.68 4.44 -7.90
N GLY A 200 1.06 3.17 -8.03
CA GLY A 200 0.83 2.42 -9.24
C GLY A 200 0.70 0.92 -8.98
N TYR A 201 0.65 0.19 -10.06
CA TYR A 201 0.62 -1.26 -10.01
C TYR A 201 1.77 -1.88 -10.80
N VAL A 202 2.16 -3.06 -10.36
CA VAL A 202 3.09 -3.93 -11.08
C VAL A 202 2.37 -5.15 -11.61
N LEU A 203 2.76 -5.57 -12.80
CA LEU A 203 2.34 -6.82 -13.41
C LEU A 203 3.50 -7.45 -14.19
N ASN A 204 3.36 -8.73 -14.53
CA ASN A 204 4.35 -9.40 -15.35
C ASN A 204 4.36 -8.77 -16.76
N GLU A 205 5.56 -8.51 -17.32
CA GLU A 205 5.74 -7.83 -18.62
C GLU A 205 5.01 -8.51 -19.79
N ASN A 206 4.79 -9.82 -19.70
CA ASN A 206 4.12 -10.64 -20.71
C ASN A 206 2.64 -10.93 -20.36
N GLN A 207 2.06 -10.25 -19.40
CA GLN A 207 0.69 -10.48 -18.95
C GLN A 207 -0.21 -9.32 -19.34
N GLU A 208 -1.32 -9.62 -19.99
CA GLU A 208 -2.40 -8.67 -20.18
C GLU A 208 -3.30 -8.62 -18.94
N LEU A 209 -3.77 -7.42 -18.61
CA LEU A 209 -4.71 -7.21 -17.53
C LEU A 209 -6.04 -7.90 -17.83
N SER A 210 -6.49 -8.74 -16.91
CA SER A 210 -7.83 -9.35 -16.97
C SER A 210 -8.93 -8.29 -16.84
N GLU A 211 -10.16 -8.62 -17.20
CA GLU A 211 -11.31 -7.73 -17.02
C GLU A 211 -11.55 -7.40 -15.52
N LEU A 212 -11.26 -8.35 -14.62
CA LEU A 212 -11.29 -8.11 -13.18
C LEU A 212 -10.19 -7.14 -12.76
N GLY A 213 -8.98 -7.30 -13.28
CA GLY A 213 -7.88 -6.37 -13.06
C GLY A 213 -8.22 -4.94 -13.51
N LYS A 214 -8.80 -4.79 -14.72
CA LYS A 214 -9.27 -3.49 -15.22
C LYS A 214 -10.33 -2.89 -14.30
N SER A 215 -11.32 -3.67 -13.90
CA SER A 215 -12.39 -3.23 -12.99
C SER A 215 -11.84 -2.82 -11.62
N TYR A 216 -10.87 -3.56 -11.08
CA TYR A 216 -10.20 -3.19 -9.83
C TYR A 216 -9.44 -1.87 -9.94
N LEU A 217 -8.70 -1.66 -11.03
CA LEU A 217 -7.99 -0.40 -11.27
C LEU A 217 -8.94 0.78 -11.48
N GLU A 218 -10.14 0.57 -12.05
CA GLU A 218 -11.18 1.59 -12.10
C GLU A 218 -11.65 2.01 -10.70
N GLU A 219 -11.84 1.04 -9.78
CA GLU A 219 -12.19 1.35 -8.39
C GLU A 219 -11.05 2.10 -7.69
N LEU A 220 -9.79 1.70 -7.89
CA LEU A 220 -8.63 2.40 -7.33
C LEU A 220 -8.52 3.86 -7.80
N ARG A 221 -8.76 4.13 -9.08
CA ARG A 221 -8.70 5.49 -9.62
C ARG A 221 -9.67 6.47 -8.98
N LYS A 222 -10.75 5.99 -8.36
CA LYS A 222 -11.69 6.85 -7.63
C LYS A 222 -11.09 7.49 -6.37
N TYR A 223 -9.99 6.93 -5.88
CA TYR A 223 -9.24 7.46 -4.74
C TYR A 223 -8.15 8.46 -5.14
N ALA A 224 -7.93 8.67 -6.46
CA ALA A 224 -6.99 9.67 -6.91
C ALA A 224 -7.36 11.04 -6.31
N PRO A 225 -6.40 11.76 -5.69
CA PRO A 225 -6.66 13.11 -5.22
C PRO A 225 -7.17 13.98 -6.37
N ALA A 226 -8.22 14.75 -6.12
CA ALA A 226 -8.65 15.76 -7.09
C ALA A 226 -7.44 16.67 -7.39
N ASN A 227 -7.14 16.90 -8.66
CA ASN A 227 -6.00 17.69 -9.10
C ASN A 227 -5.87 18.96 -8.24
N GLN A 228 -4.83 18.99 -7.40
CA GLN A 228 -4.45 20.15 -6.60
C GLN A 228 -3.56 21.06 -7.43
#